data_b6c374bbad792a20a376273d9e2c1e1d
#
_entry.id   b6c374bbad792a20a376273d9e2c1e1d
#
_cell.length_a   1.000
_cell.length_b   1.000
_cell.length_c   1.000
_cell.angle_alpha   90.00
_cell.angle_beta   90.00
_cell.angle_gamma   90.00
#
_symmetry.space_group_name_H-M   'P 1'
#
loop_
_entity.id
_entity.type
_entity.pdbx_description
1 polymer ?
#
loop_
_entity_poly.entity_id
_entity_poly.type
_entity_poly.pdbx_seq_one_letter_code
_entity_poly.pdbx_strand_id
1 'polypeptide(L)'
;MNLLFDFTVDRSNKTIHITREFAADLDLVWDAFTKAEMLDQWMGFNSWRHETKEMDFREGGRWLHAMISPENVARWSLAEFNKVQPKSSFSSRNSFCDENGNPLNNGFSLTKNTFKEGAEITTVHIEKTFDNLSTLEMMATGGFKEGTAAAMGNLDEYLLTLVTDK
;
A
#
# COMPACT_ATOMS: atom_id res chain seq x y z
N MET A 1 -14.23 -18.82 0.72
CA MET A 1 -14.38 -17.71 1.69
C MET A 1 -14.38 -16.40 0.95
N ASN A 2 -15.42 -15.60 1.17
CA ASN A 2 -15.52 -14.28 0.53
C ASN A 2 -14.89 -13.24 1.44
N LEU A 3 -13.67 -12.81 1.07
CA LEU A 3 -12.96 -11.78 1.82
C LEU A 3 -13.44 -10.39 1.39
N LEU A 4 -13.69 -9.53 2.38
CA LEU A 4 -14.18 -8.18 2.13
C LEU A 4 -13.13 -7.34 1.38
N PHE A 5 -13.59 -6.66 0.34
CA PHE A 5 -12.88 -5.54 -0.28
C PHE A 5 -13.88 -4.39 -0.43
N ASP A 6 -13.65 -3.32 0.31
CA ASP A 6 -14.47 -2.12 0.26
C ASP A 6 -13.61 -0.92 -0.11
N PHE A 7 -14.10 -0.10 -1.04
CA PHE A 7 -13.37 1.06 -1.54
C PHE A 7 -14.37 2.21 -1.65
N THR A 8 -14.18 3.24 -0.83
CA THR A 8 -15.06 4.40 -0.83
C THR A 8 -14.27 5.69 -1.01
N VAL A 9 -14.89 6.67 -1.64
CA VAL A 9 -14.29 7.99 -1.89
C VAL A 9 -15.12 9.04 -1.16
N ASP A 10 -14.47 9.75 -0.23
CA ASP A 10 -15.07 10.85 0.53
C ASP A 10 -14.48 12.17 0.02
N ARG A 11 -15.19 12.80 -0.91
CA ARG A 11 -14.69 14.02 -1.56
C ARG A 11 -14.66 15.22 -0.62
N SER A 12 -15.59 15.28 0.33
CA SER A 12 -15.63 16.41 1.28
C SER A 12 -14.41 16.43 2.20
N ASN A 13 -13.84 15.25 2.52
CA ASN A 13 -12.65 15.13 3.34
C ASN A 13 -11.39 14.78 2.53
N LYS A 14 -11.49 14.75 1.21
CA LYS A 14 -10.38 14.44 0.29
C LYS A 14 -9.72 13.09 0.64
N THR A 15 -10.52 12.10 1.02
CA THR A 15 -10.03 10.83 1.55
C THR A 15 -10.58 9.64 0.77
N ILE A 16 -9.71 8.67 0.51
CA ILE A 16 -10.09 7.35 0.01
C ILE A 16 -9.95 6.37 1.18
N HIS A 17 -10.98 5.56 1.42
CA HIS A 17 -10.98 4.51 2.42
C HIS A 17 -10.98 3.15 1.74
N ILE A 18 -10.07 2.29 2.14
CA ILE A 18 -9.98 0.91 1.64
C ILE A 18 -10.01 -0.01 2.86
N THR A 19 -10.91 -0.98 2.84
CA THR A 19 -10.96 -2.02 3.88
C THR A 19 -10.84 -3.36 3.21
N ARG A 20 -9.89 -4.19 3.66
CA ARG A 20 -9.61 -5.48 3.06
C ARG A 20 -9.37 -6.54 4.14
N GLU A 21 -10.06 -7.67 3.98
CA GLU A 21 -9.82 -8.84 4.83
C GLU A 21 -8.81 -9.76 4.15
N PHE A 22 -7.93 -10.38 4.95
CA PHE A 22 -6.96 -11.37 4.50
C PHE A 22 -7.06 -12.62 5.37
N ALA A 23 -7.03 -13.79 4.75
CA ALA A 23 -7.12 -15.08 5.45
C ALA A 23 -5.74 -15.49 5.98
N ALA A 24 -5.19 -14.71 6.91
CA ALA A 24 -3.89 -14.94 7.52
C ALA A 24 -3.84 -14.24 8.88
N ASP A 25 -2.90 -14.66 9.72
CA ASP A 25 -2.75 -14.05 11.04
C ASP A 25 -2.15 -12.65 10.96
N LEU A 26 -2.29 -11.91 12.05
CA LEU A 26 -1.84 -10.51 12.14
C LEU A 26 -0.34 -10.38 11.87
N ASP A 27 0.47 -11.26 12.43
CA ASP A 27 1.93 -11.17 12.28
C ASP A 27 2.33 -11.27 10.81
N LEU A 28 1.73 -12.19 10.08
CA LEU A 28 2.03 -12.40 8.67
C LEU A 28 1.56 -11.24 7.81
N VAL A 29 0.33 -10.75 8.06
CA VAL A 29 -0.22 -9.61 7.31
C VAL A 29 0.58 -8.34 7.60
N TRP A 30 0.94 -8.10 8.86
CA TRP A 30 1.79 -6.96 9.23
C TRP A 30 3.12 -7.01 8.47
N ASP A 31 3.78 -8.17 8.46
CA ASP A 31 5.04 -8.33 7.75
C ASP A 31 4.88 -8.08 6.24
N ALA A 32 3.79 -8.55 5.65
CA ALA A 32 3.52 -8.37 4.22
C ALA A 32 3.41 -6.89 3.83
N PHE A 33 2.97 -6.03 4.75
CA PHE A 33 2.82 -4.59 4.52
C PHE A 33 4.03 -3.76 4.95
N THR A 34 5.01 -4.35 5.62
CA THR A 34 6.11 -3.59 6.22
C THR A 34 7.51 -4.05 5.82
N LYS A 35 7.64 -5.24 5.26
CA LYS A 35 8.93 -5.77 4.81
C LYS A 35 9.07 -5.63 3.30
N ALA A 36 10.15 -4.98 2.87
CA ALA A 36 10.39 -4.70 1.45
C ALA A 36 10.36 -5.96 0.58
N GLU A 37 11.02 -7.02 1.03
CA GLU A 37 11.07 -8.28 0.28
C GLU A 37 9.70 -8.91 0.08
N MET A 38 8.76 -8.67 1.00
CA MET A 38 7.38 -9.14 0.86
C MET A 38 6.56 -8.21 -0.03
N LEU A 39 6.67 -6.90 0.18
CA LEU A 39 6.00 -5.91 -0.66
C LEU A 39 6.33 -6.08 -2.14
N ASP A 40 7.58 -6.37 -2.44
CA ASP A 40 8.02 -6.56 -3.82
C ASP A 40 7.41 -7.82 -4.46
N GLN A 41 6.89 -8.75 -3.67
CA GLN A 41 6.24 -9.96 -4.19
C GLN A 41 4.79 -9.72 -4.63
N TRP A 42 4.08 -8.78 -4.02
CA TRP A 42 2.64 -8.67 -4.28
C TRP A 42 2.16 -7.32 -4.83
N MET A 43 2.93 -6.25 -4.71
CA MET A 43 2.46 -4.94 -5.15
C MET A 43 2.46 -4.74 -6.66
N GLY A 44 3.21 -5.53 -7.42
CA GLY A 44 3.18 -5.47 -8.88
C GLY A 44 1.90 -6.08 -9.43
N PHE A 45 1.35 -5.50 -10.51
CA PHE A 45 0.15 -6.01 -11.18
C PHE A 45 0.16 -5.61 -12.66
N ASN A 46 -0.64 -6.31 -13.47
CA ASN A 46 -0.77 -6.03 -14.92
C ASN A 46 0.57 -6.01 -15.65
N SER A 47 1.44 -6.98 -15.37
CA SER A 47 2.79 -7.13 -15.94
C SER A 47 3.78 -6.05 -15.50
N TRP A 48 3.38 -5.13 -14.62
CA TRP A 48 4.30 -4.23 -13.94
C TRP A 48 4.90 -4.94 -12.75
N ARG A 49 6.19 -4.72 -12.50
CA ARG A 49 6.83 -5.27 -11.30
C ARG A 49 7.04 -4.17 -10.29
N HIS A 50 7.13 -4.52 -9.03
CA HIS A 50 7.40 -3.60 -7.92
C HIS A 50 8.79 -3.86 -7.38
N GLU A 51 9.59 -2.80 -7.23
CA GLU A 51 10.93 -2.89 -6.68
C GLU A 51 11.16 -1.84 -5.61
N THR A 52 11.71 -2.26 -4.48
CA THR A 52 12.13 -1.37 -3.41
C THR A 52 13.62 -1.05 -3.60
N LYS A 53 13.94 0.25 -3.59
CA LYS A 53 15.33 0.71 -3.60
C LYS A 53 15.86 0.92 -2.19
N GLU A 54 15.00 1.42 -1.29
CA GLU A 54 15.38 1.71 0.10
C GLU A 54 14.19 1.49 1.01
N MET A 55 14.40 0.80 2.13
CA MET A 55 13.38 0.63 3.15
C MET A 55 13.99 0.78 4.53
N ASP A 56 13.52 1.79 5.26
CA ASP A 56 13.85 1.99 6.66
C ASP A 56 12.51 2.16 7.39
N PHE A 57 11.95 1.03 7.85
CA PHE A 57 10.62 1.02 8.44
C PHE A 57 10.70 1.37 9.92
N ARG A 58 10.69 2.67 10.22
CA ARG A 58 10.66 3.23 11.57
C ARG A 58 10.15 4.66 11.50
N GLU A 59 9.77 5.22 12.63
CA GLU A 59 9.40 6.65 12.67
C GLU A 59 10.59 7.48 12.22
N GLY A 60 10.35 8.37 11.25
CA GLY A 60 11.39 9.17 10.62
C GLY A 60 12.13 8.48 9.47
N GLY A 61 11.90 7.20 9.25
CA GLY A 61 12.48 6.47 8.13
C GLY A 61 11.68 6.65 6.85
N ARG A 62 12.13 6.03 5.76
CA ARG A 62 11.47 6.17 4.46
C ARG A 62 11.52 4.88 3.64
N TRP A 63 10.59 4.80 2.71
CA TRP A 63 10.48 3.72 1.73
C TRP A 63 10.47 4.34 0.34
N LEU A 64 11.53 4.08 -0.42
CA LEU A 64 11.67 4.53 -1.80
C LEU A 64 11.50 3.31 -2.71
N HIS A 65 10.50 3.36 -3.58
CA HIS A 65 10.12 2.21 -4.38
C HIS A 65 9.56 2.62 -5.73
N ALA A 66 9.49 1.67 -6.64
CA ALA A 66 9.02 1.94 -8.00
C ALA A 66 8.12 0.84 -8.53
N MET A 67 7.15 1.24 -9.34
CA MET A 67 6.45 0.37 -10.27
C MET A 67 7.17 0.46 -11.61
N ILE A 68 7.56 -0.67 -12.18
CA ILE A 68 8.35 -0.73 -13.41
C ILE A 68 7.55 -1.45 -14.49
N SER A 69 7.36 -0.77 -15.61
CA SER A 69 6.56 -1.30 -16.73
C SER A 69 7.28 -2.41 -17.47
N PRO A 70 6.58 -3.17 -18.33
CA PRO A 70 7.24 -4.16 -19.21
C PRO A 70 8.33 -3.56 -20.10
N GLU A 71 8.22 -2.25 -20.40
CA GLU A 71 9.23 -1.52 -21.19
C GLU A 71 10.36 -0.95 -20.33
N ASN A 72 10.40 -1.31 -19.03
CA ASN A 72 11.41 -0.84 -18.07
C ASN A 72 11.33 0.66 -17.76
N VAL A 73 10.13 1.24 -17.83
CA VAL A 73 9.90 2.61 -17.39
C VAL A 73 9.51 2.58 -15.92
N ALA A 74 10.28 3.25 -15.09
CA ALA A 74 10.06 3.26 -13.64
C ALA A 74 9.23 4.47 -13.21
N ARG A 75 8.27 4.25 -12.32
CA ARG A 75 7.52 5.31 -11.64
C ARG A 75 7.81 5.22 -10.16
N TRP A 76 8.54 6.19 -9.65
CA TRP A 76 9.03 6.21 -8.28
C TRP A 76 8.03 6.82 -7.31
N SER A 77 8.00 6.29 -6.12
CA SER A 77 7.16 6.78 -5.01
C SER A 77 7.98 6.80 -3.73
N LEU A 78 7.68 7.77 -2.88
CA LEU A 78 8.32 7.91 -1.58
C LEU A 78 7.27 7.88 -0.49
N ALA A 79 7.48 7.06 0.53
CA ALA A 79 6.71 7.09 1.76
C ALA A 79 7.67 7.50 2.89
N GLU A 80 7.30 8.54 3.63
CA GLU A 80 8.05 8.99 4.80
C GLU A 80 7.22 8.63 6.03
N PHE A 81 7.75 7.75 6.88
CA PHE A 81 6.99 7.20 8.00
C PHE A 81 6.89 8.20 9.16
N ASN A 82 5.67 8.42 9.66
CA ASN A 82 5.38 9.33 10.77
C ASN A 82 5.32 8.59 12.08
N LYS A 83 4.34 7.70 12.22
CA LYS A 83 4.12 6.91 13.44
C LYS A 83 4.07 5.44 13.11
N VAL A 84 4.65 4.64 14.00
CA VAL A 84 4.63 3.19 13.91
C VAL A 84 4.24 2.62 15.26
N GLN A 85 3.07 1.96 15.31
CA GLN A 85 2.63 1.20 16.48
C GLN A 85 2.62 -0.27 16.06
N PRO A 86 3.65 -1.04 16.42
CA PRO A 86 3.84 -2.40 15.88
C PRO A 86 2.58 -3.24 15.94
N LYS A 87 2.24 -3.84 14.79
CA LYS A 87 1.07 -4.74 14.60
C LYS A 87 -0.28 -4.08 14.84
N SER A 88 -0.33 -2.76 14.98
CA SER A 88 -1.56 -2.01 15.15
C SER A 88 -1.79 -1.02 14.02
N SER A 89 -0.83 -0.12 13.80
CA SER A 89 -0.97 0.88 12.73
C SER A 89 0.37 1.51 12.36
N PHE A 90 0.44 2.05 11.15
CA PHE A 90 1.51 2.96 10.79
C PHE A 90 0.98 4.00 9.81
N SER A 91 1.61 5.16 9.82
CA SER A 91 1.22 6.26 8.94
C SER A 91 2.43 6.81 8.19
N SER A 92 2.16 7.41 7.04
CA SER A 92 3.21 7.96 6.19
C SER A 92 2.70 9.13 5.38
N ARG A 93 3.65 9.97 4.95
CA ARG A 93 3.42 10.97 3.92
C ARG A 93 3.94 10.40 2.60
N ASN A 94 3.07 10.37 1.59
CA ASN A 94 3.36 9.72 0.32
C ASN A 94 3.37 10.74 -0.81
N SER A 95 4.36 10.63 -1.71
CA SER A 95 4.44 11.48 -2.90
C SER A 95 5.10 10.70 -4.03
N PHE A 96 4.78 11.10 -5.26
CA PHE A 96 5.57 10.66 -6.41
C PHE A 96 6.89 11.42 -6.40
N CYS A 97 7.95 10.78 -6.85
CA CYS A 97 9.30 11.32 -6.74
C CYS A 97 10.17 10.85 -7.91
N ASP A 98 11.43 11.31 -7.93
CA ASP A 98 12.43 10.75 -8.82
C ASP A 98 13.12 9.55 -8.17
N GLU A 99 14.08 8.96 -8.84
CA GLU A 99 14.78 7.75 -8.36
C GLU A 99 15.61 8.00 -7.09
N ASN A 100 15.86 9.26 -6.75
CA ASN A 100 16.62 9.63 -5.56
C ASN A 100 15.71 10.05 -4.39
N GLY A 101 14.39 10.02 -4.60
CA GLY A 101 13.43 10.38 -3.55
C GLY A 101 13.12 11.86 -3.50
N ASN A 102 13.47 12.65 -4.52
CA ASN A 102 13.10 14.05 -4.58
C ASN A 102 11.66 14.18 -5.07
N PRO A 103 10.74 14.72 -4.27
CA PRO A 103 9.32 14.78 -4.67
C PRO A 103 9.10 15.58 -5.95
N LEU A 104 8.19 15.07 -6.77
CA LEU A 104 7.67 15.82 -7.91
C LEU A 104 6.59 16.76 -7.37
N ASN A 105 6.43 17.95 -7.99
CA ASN A 105 5.48 18.96 -7.49
C ASN A 105 4.05 18.67 -7.98
N ASN A 106 3.57 17.45 -7.77
CA ASN A 106 2.23 17.02 -8.22
C ASN A 106 1.34 16.54 -7.06
N GLY A 107 1.62 17.03 -5.86
CA GLY A 107 0.79 16.74 -4.69
C GLY A 107 1.35 15.67 -3.79
N PHE A 108 0.70 15.48 -2.66
CA PHE A 108 1.04 14.44 -1.69
C PHE A 108 -0.23 13.88 -1.05
N SER A 109 -0.08 12.75 -0.36
CA SER A 109 -1.14 12.20 0.46
C SER A 109 -0.59 11.75 1.81
N LEU A 110 -1.47 11.70 2.80
CA LEU A 110 -1.19 11.13 4.11
C LEU A 110 -1.92 9.80 4.18
N THR A 111 -1.19 8.73 4.46
CA THR A 111 -1.76 7.39 4.51
C THR A 111 -1.66 6.83 5.92
N LYS A 112 -2.77 6.28 6.43
CA LYS A 112 -2.79 5.56 7.69
C LYS A 112 -3.27 4.14 7.43
N ASN A 113 -2.47 3.17 7.84
CA ASN A 113 -2.80 1.74 7.74
C ASN A 113 -3.09 1.23 9.15
N THR A 114 -4.27 0.66 9.35
CA THR A 114 -4.68 0.10 10.63
C THR A 114 -4.96 -1.38 10.47
N PHE A 115 -4.45 -2.19 11.40
CA PHE A 115 -4.56 -3.65 11.36
C PHE A 115 -5.39 -4.13 12.53
N LYS A 116 -6.38 -4.98 12.24
CA LYS A 116 -7.25 -5.53 13.26
C LYS A 116 -7.25 -7.04 13.19
N GLU A 117 -6.81 -7.67 14.28
CA GLU A 117 -6.80 -9.12 14.40
C GLU A 117 -8.20 -9.66 14.59
N GLY A 118 -8.54 -10.72 13.86
CA GLY A 118 -9.76 -11.50 14.05
C GLY A 118 -9.43 -12.98 14.09
N ALA A 119 -10.45 -13.82 14.23
CA ALA A 119 -10.28 -15.26 14.18
C ALA A 119 -10.00 -15.67 12.73
N GLU A 120 -8.81 -16.14 12.43
CA GLU A 120 -8.37 -16.61 11.12
C GLU A 120 -8.33 -15.54 10.01
N ILE A 121 -8.73 -14.31 10.33
CA ILE A 121 -8.77 -13.19 9.37
C ILE A 121 -8.14 -11.97 10.01
N THR A 122 -7.32 -11.25 9.26
CA THR A 122 -6.82 -9.94 9.63
C THR A 122 -7.44 -8.90 8.71
N THR A 123 -7.98 -7.83 9.27
CA THR A 123 -8.58 -6.74 8.52
C THR A 123 -7.60 -5.56 8.47
N VAL A 124 -7.34 -5.07 7.26
CA VAL A 124 -6.51 -3.89 7.05
C VAL A 124 -7.40 -2.76 6.57
N HIS A 125 -7.33 -1.62 7.26
CA HIS A 125 -8.02 -0.41 6.86
C HIS A 125 -6.98 0.63 6.44
N ILE A 126 -7.12 1.13 5.21
CA ILE A 126 -6.21 2.14 4.65
C ILE A 126 -7.00 3.43 4.46
N GLU A 127 -6.52 4.50 5.08
CA GLU A 127 -7.12 5.82 4.95
C GLU A 127 -6.09 6.72 4.29
N LYS A 128 -6.44 7.19 3.08
CA LYS A 128 -5.51 7.99 2.26
C LYS A 128 -6.13 9.37 2.02
N THR A 129 -5.55 10.39 2.64
CA THR A 129 -6.05 11.77 2.57
C THR A 129 -5.13 12.59 1.68
N PHE A 130 -5.71 13.25 0.68
CA PHE A 130 -4.95 14.00 -0.32
C PHE A 130 -4.85 15.48 0.05
N ASP A 131 -3.81 16.14 -0.41
CA ASP A 131 -3.55 17.55 -0.16
C ASP A 131 -4.57 18.46 -0.84
N ASN A 132 -5.13 18.00 -1.98
CA ASN A 132 -6.16 18.76 -2.69
C ASN A 132 -7.12 17.83 -3.43
N LEU A 133 -8.27 18.39 -3.83
CA LEU A 133 -9.32 17.61 -4.49
C LEU A 133 -8.88 17.11 -5.87
N SER A 134 -8.07 17.87 -6.58
CA SER A 134 -7.57 17.47 -7.90
C SER A 134 -6.76 16.18 -7.82
N THR A 135 -5.88 16.06 -6.83
CA THR A 135 -5.08 14.85 -6.62
C THR A 135 -5.98 13.66 -6.27
N LEU A 136 -6.99 13.88 -5.42
CA LEU A 136 -7.98 12.86 -5.10
C LEU A 136 -8.69 12.36 -6.37
N GLU A 137 -9.18 13.28 -7.20
CA GLU A 137 -9.92 12.92 -8.40
C GLU A 137 -9.07 12.14 -9.40
N MET A 138 -7.80 12.51 -9.56
CA MET A 138 -6.87 11.78 -10.41
C MET A 138 -6.74 10.32 -9.95
N MET A 139 -6.61 10.11 -8.65
CA MET A 139 -6.50 8.75 -8.09
C MET A 139 -7.83 8.00 -8.17
N ALA A 140 -8.94 8.67 -7.85
CA ALA A 140 -10.26 8.04 -7.83
C ALA A 140 -10.72 7.59 -9.23
N THR A 141 -10.28 8.27 -10.29
CA THR A 141 -10.69 7.99 -11.67
C THR A 141 -9.60 7.36 -12.54
N GLY A 142 -8.37 7.25 -12.02
CA GLY A 142 -7.21 6.81 -12.79
C GLY A 142 -6.87 5.33 -12.69
N GLY A 143 -7.80 4.48 -12.29
CA GLY A 143 -7.55 3.03 -12.18
C GLY A 143 -6.96 2.59 -10.86
N PHE A 144 -6.88 3.48 -9.88
CA PHE A 144 -6.32 3.16 -8.57
C PHE A 144 -7.10 2.05 -7.85
N LYS A 145 -8.44 2.06 -7.95
CA LYS A 145 -9.27 1.02 -7.34
C LYS A 145 -8.95 -0.36 -7.93
N GLU A 146 -8.89 -0.43 -9.25
CA GLU A 146 -8.63 -1.68 -9.98
C GLU A 146 -7.22 -2.19 -9.70
N GLY A 147 -6.24 -1.29 -9.67
CA GLY A 147 -4.85 -1.64 -9.37
C GLY A 147 -4.70 -2.13 -7.93
N THR A 148 -5.36 -1.47 -6.99
CA THR A 148 -5.35 -1.88 -5.58
C THR A 148 -5.99 -3.26 -5.42
N ALA A 149 -7.14 -3.49 -6.05
CA ALA A 149 -7.81 -4.79 -6.00
C ALA A 149 -6.92 -5.90 -6.58
N ALA A 150 -6.25 -5.64 -7.70
CA ALA A 150 -5.35 -6.60 -8.33
C ALA A 150 -4.15 -6.92 -7.43
N ALA A 151 -3.51 -5.91 -6.85
CA ALA A 151 -2.38 -6.10 -5.94
C ALA A 151 -2.78 -6.91 -4.71
N MET A 152 -3.95 -6.61 -4.13
CA MET A 152 -4.43 -7.34 -2.96
C MET A 152 -4.82 -8.78 -3.29
N GLY A 153 -5.27 -9.04 -4.52
CA GLY A 153 -5.47 -10.39 -5.01
C GLY A 153 -4.15 -11.16 -5.12
N ASN A 154 -3.07 -10.49 -5.56
CA ASN A 154 -1.73 -11.07 -5.56
C ASN A 154 -1.28 -11.39 -4.12
N LEU A 155 -1.61 -10.52 -3.18
CA LEU A 155 -1.28 -10.76 -1.78
C LEU A 155 -1.99 -12.00 -1.24
N ASP A 156 -3.27 -12.21 -1.59
CA ASP A 156 -3.98 -13.43 -1.20
C ASP A 156 -3.22 -14.68 -1.65
N GLU A 157 -2.78 -14.71 -2.90
CA GLU A 157 -2.03 -15.84 -3.46
C GLU A 157 -0.68 -16.02 -2.78
N TYR A 158 0.03 -14.91 -2.53
CA TYR A 158 1.31 -14.94 -1.86
C TYR A 158 1.20 -15.47 -0.43
N LEU A 159 0.18 -15.01 0.30
CA LEU A 159 -0.07 -15.48 1.68
C LEU A 159 -0.35 -16.99 1.72
N LEU A 160 -1.06 -17.51 0.72
CA LEU A 160 -1.31 -18.95 0.63
C LEU A 160 0.00 -19.74 0.53
N THR A 161 0.98 -19.27 -0.24
CA THR A 161 2.26 -19.95 -0.36
C THR A 161 3.00 -19.99 0.98
N LEU A 162 2.92 -18.93 1.77
CA LEU A 162 3.59 -18.84 3.06
C LEU A 162 2.93 -19.69 4.13
N VAL A 163 1.61 -19.84 4.09
CA VAL A 163 0.86 -20.65 5.05
C VAL A 163 1.04 -22.15 4.76
N THR A 164 1.07 -22.54 3.49
CA THR A 164 1.18 -23.94 3.09
C THR A 164 2.59 -24.50 3.20
N ASP A 165 3.61 -23.63 3.26
CA ASP A 165 5.02 -24.03 3.37
C ASP A 165 5.46 -24.32 4.82
N LYS A 166 4.53 -24.38 5.76
CA LYS A 166 4.82 -24.70 7.16
C LYS A 166 4.76 -26.20 7.42
#